data_6d3696f01db9ac092a1ca5ee3f311d59
#
_entry.id   6d3696f01db9ac092a1ca5ee3f311d59
#
_cell.length_a   1.000
_cell.length_b   1.000
_cell.length_c   1.000
_cell.angle_alpha   90.00
_cell.angle_beta   90.00
_cell.angle_gamma   90.00
#
_symmetry.space_group_name_H-M   'P 1'
#
loop_
_entity.id
_entity.type
_entity.pdbx_description
1 polymer ?
#
loop_
_entity_poly.entity_id
_entity_poly.type
_entity_poly.pdbx_seq_one_letter_code
_entity_poly.pdbx_strand_id
1 'polypeptide(L)'
;YCWVWEKTKAGNFNQAPNAPLKKHEDICVFSNGVIGHKSQTTKRIPYNPQGVQSTDKFVQRNFRADPHGYQRENGIVKGYTQTVTGYPSSVLHYGSVHNPPHPTQKPVELIEFLIKTYTDEDEVVLDFTMGSGTTGVAAKNTSRSFIGIELDKTYFDLATSRIQTEQTDHNKVDNLFDF
;
A
#
# COMPACT_ATOMS: atom_id res chain seq x y z
N TYR A 1 2.23 -12.12 -1.95
CA TYR A 1 3.19 -11.12 -2.41
C TYR A 1 3.46 -10.07 -1.35
N CYS A 2 4.52 -9.26 -1.54
CA CYS A 2 4.89 -8.23 -0.59
C CYS A 2 4.92 -6.86 -1.27
N TRP A 3 4.63 -5.84 -0.49
CA TRP A 3 5.03 -4.47 -0.75
C TRP A 3 6.29 -4.16 0.06
N VAL A 4 7.06 -3.20 -0.38
CA VAL A 4 8.20 -2.66 0.36
C VAL A 4 7.86 -1.24 0.77
N TRP A 5 7.78 -0.98 2.06
CA TRP A 5 7.68 0.39 2.54
C TRP A 5 9.08 0.98 2.72
N GLU A 6 9.47 1.88 1.82
CA GLU A 6 10.70 2.63 1.95
C GLU A 6 10.50 3.85 2.86
N LYS A 7 11.33 3.93 3.88
CA LYS A 7 11.32 5.01 4.86
C LYS A 7 12.17 6.19 4.39
N THR A 8 11.79 7.42 4.74
CA THR A 8 12.60 8.62 4.46
C THR A 8 13.95 8.60 5.18
N LYS A 9 14.02 7.99 6.37
CA LYS A 9 15.24 7.86 7.16
C LYS A 9 15.55 6.39 7.44
N ALA A 10 16.81 6.02 7.28
CA ALA A 10 17.26 4.71 7.72
C ALA A 10 17.23 4.61 9.25
N GLY A 11 17.02 3.42 9.76
CA GLY A 11 17.08 3.09 11.18
C GLY A 11 18.26 2.17 11.50
N ASN A 12 18.33 1.77 12.76
CA ASN A 12 19.30 0.79 13.24
C ASN A 12 20.78 1.28 13.23
N PHE A 13 20.98 2.55 13.50
CA PHE A 13 22.32 3.17 13.49
C PHE A 13 23.32 2.50 14.43
N ASN A 14 22.87 1.94 15.55
CA ASN A 14 23.73 1.22 16.50
C ASN A 14 24.37 -0.04 15.90
N GLN A 15 23.79 -0.57 14.83
CA GLN A 15 24.29 -1.75 14.10
C GLN A 15 25.06 -1.39 12.85
N ALA A 16 25.22 -0.11 12.52
CA ALA A 16 25.87 0.34 11.28
C ALA A 16 27.28 -0.27 11.05
N PRO A 17 28.11 -0.51 12.08
CA PRO A 17 29.41 -1.19 11.89
C PRO A 17 29.29 -2.68 11.54
N ASN A 18 28.13 -3.32 11.81
CA ASN A 18 27.98 -4.77 11.73
C ASN A 18 26.98 -5.21 10.65
N ALA A 19 26.07 -4.33 10.22
CA ALA A 19 25.01 -4.63 9.25
C ALA A 19 24.58 -3.38 8.50
N PRO A 20 23.98 -3.53 7.29
CA PRO A 20 23.40 -2.42 6.56
C PRO A 20 22.31 -1.70 7.36
N LEU A 21 22.25 -0.37 7.21
CA LEU A 21 21.16 0.41 7.79
C LEU A 21 19.81 0.02 7.17
N LYS A 22 18.83 -0.23 8.02
CA LYS A 22 17.49 -0.67 7.58
C LYS A 22 16.65 0.53 7.15
N LYS A 23 16.45 0.69 5.84
CA LYS A 23 15.68 1.78 5.23
C LYS A 23 14.27 1.38 4.79
N HIS A 24 13.92 0.11 4.89
CA HIS A 24 12.61 -0.40 4.46
C HIS A 24 12.02 -1.39 5.45
N GLU A 25 10.72 -1.63 5.29
CA GLU A 25 9.99 -2.75 5.90
C GLU A 25 9.19 -3.48 4.83
N ASP A 26 9.12 -4.80 4.94
CA ASP A 26 8.30 -5.62 4.07
C ASP A 26 6.86 -5.69 4.62
N ILE A 27 5.88 -5.53 3.72
CA ILE A 27 4.46 -5.67 4.03
C ILE A 27 3.96 -6.90 3.29
N CYS A 28 3.82 -8.00 4.00
CA CYS A 28 3.40 -9.28 3.42
C CYS A 28 1.88 -9.35 3.32
N VAL A 29 1.37 -9.62 2.12
CA VAL A 29 -0.05 -9.78 1.86
C VAL A 29 -0.37 -11.26 1.72
N PHE A 30 -1.24 -11.75 2.61
CA PHE A 30 -1.73 -13.12 2.62
C PHE A 30 -3.22 -13.14 2.31
N SER A 31 -3.67 -14.12 1.55
CA SER A 31 -5.08 -14.32 1.21
C SER A 31 -5.31 -15.78 0.85
N ASN A 32 -6.53 -16.26 1.07
CA ASN A 32 -6.99 -17.53 0.51
C ASN A 32 -7.46 -17.42 -0.94
N GLY A 33 -7.46 -16.20 -1.50
CA GLY A 33 -7.67 -15.91 -2.92
C GLY A 33 -6.37 -16.01 -3.71
N VAL A 34 -6.47 -16.05 -5.04
CA VAL A 34 -5.31 -16.13 -5.93
C VAL A 34 -5.13 -14.83 -6.72
N ILE A 35 -3.88 -14.53 -7.04
CA ILE A 35 -3.51 -13.50 -8.02
C ILE A 35 -3.64 -14.15 -9.39
N GLY A 36 -4.65 -13.78 -10.16
CA GLY A 36 -4.87 -14.40 -11.45
C GLY A 36 -5.71 -13.55 -12.39
N HIS A 37 -5.65 -13.88 -13.67
CA HIS A 37 -6.48 -13.24 -14.68
C HIS A 37 -7.97 -13.55 -14.42
N LYS A 38 -8.87 -12.59 -14.72
CA LYS A 38 -10.32 -12.71 -14.47
C LYS A 38 -10.97 -13.98 -15.06
N SER A 39 -10.41 -14.51 -16.15
CA SER A 39 -10.91 -15.72 -16.82
C SER A 39 -10.52 -17.02 -16.11
N GLN A 40 -9.62 -17.00 -15.14
CA GLN A 40 -9.03 -18.22 -14.58
C GLN A 40 -9.55 -18.60 -13.19
N THR A 41 -10.19 -17.69 -12.47
CA THR A 41 -10.68 -17.94 -11.11
C THR A 41 -11.74 -16.95 -10.66
N THR A 42 -12.70 -17.45 -9.87
CA THR A 42 -13.69 -16.63 -9.14
C THR A 42 -13.20 -16.22 -7.75
N LYS A 43 -12.21 -16.94 -7.18
CA LYS A 43 -11.58 -16.62 -5.90
C LYS A 43 -10.35 -15.75 -6.10
N ARG A 44 -10.55 -14.44 -6.13
CA ARG A 44 -9.46 -13.48 -6.27
C ARG A 44 -9.21 -12.79 -4.95
N ILE A 45 -7.94 -12.42 -4.73
CA ILE A 45 -7.62 -11.47 -3.67
C ILE A 45 -8.29 -10.14 -3.98
N PRO A 46 -9.00 -9.49 -3.03
CA PRO A 46 -9.46 -8.12 -3.20
C PRO A 46 -8.28 -7.21 -3.53
N TYR A 47 -8.42 -6.37 -4.56
CA TYR A 47 -7.38 -5.43 -4.95
C TYR A 47 -7.99 -4.22 -5.66
N ASN A 48 -8.01 -3.09 -4.96
CA ASN A 48 -8.47 -1.80 -5.42
C ASN A 48 -7.25 -0.90 -5.62
N PRO A 49 -6.66 -0.82 -6.84
CA PRO A 49 -5.43 -0.05 -7.05
C PRO A 49 -5.67 1.43 -6.76
N GLN A 50 -4.84 2.00 -5.90
CA GLN A 50 -4.89 3.40 -5.52
C GLN A 50 -4.04 4.26 -6.45
N GLY A 51 -4.40 5.54 -6.65
CA GLY A 51 -3.66 6.49 -7.50
C GLY A 51 -3.86 6.32 -9.00
N VAL A 52 -4.79 5.46 -9.43
CA VAL A 52 -5.07 5.26 -10.85
C VAL A 52 -5.79 6.47 -11.45
N GLN A 53 -5.46 6.79 -12.69
CA GLN A 53 -6.04 7.89 -13.45
C GLN A 53 -6.56 7.41 -14.79
N SER A 54 -7.67 7.96 -15.27
CA SER A 54 -8.18 7.71 -16.61
C SER A 54 -7.25 8.34 -17.66
N THR A 55 -7.07 7.62 -18.75
CA THR A 55 -6.29 8.09 -19.90
C THR A 55 -6.84 7.44 -21.18
N ASP A 56 -6.67 8.12 -22.32
CA ASP A 56 -7.03 7.61 -23.64
C ASP A 56 -5.80 7.50 -24.55
N LYS A 57 -4.65 7.23 -23.95
CA LYS A 57 -3.38 7.16 -24.65
C LYS A 57 -3.31 5.92 -25.52
N PHE A 58 -3.12 6.12 -26.84
CA PHE A 58 -2.77 5.00 -27.74
C PHE A 58 -1.33 4.57 -27.51
N VAL A 59 -1.13 3.31 -27.18
CA VAL A 59 0.18 2.69 -26.96
C VAL A 59 0.49 1.75 -28.11
N GLN A 60 1.50 2.10 -28.88
CA GLN A 60 2.03 1.23 -29.93
C GLN A 60 3.08 0.29 -29.34
N ARG A 61 2.87 -1.02 -29.45
CA ARG A 61 3.89 -2.00 -29.05
C ARG A 61 4.90 -2.18 -30.18
N ASN A 62 6.10 -1.68 -30.01
CA ASN A 62 7.24 -2.03 -30.85
C ASN A 62 7.77 -3.39 -30.37
N PHE A 63 7.51 -4.45 -31.14
CA PHE A 63 8.21 -5.71 -30.91
C PHE A 63 9.66 -5.50 -31.39
N ARG A 64 10.62 -5.49 -30.45
CA ARG A 64 12.02 -5.72 -30.84
C ARG A 64 12.09 -7.14 -31.43
N ALA A 65 12.72 -7.29 -32.58
CA ALA A 65 13.00 -8.60 -33.14
C ALA A 65 13.72 -9.44 -32.07
N ASP A 66 13.20 -10.64 -31.82
CA ASP A 66 13.82 -11.57 -30.88
C ASP A 66 15.19 -11.96 -31.43
N PRO A 67 16.30 -11.75 -30.71
CA PRO A 67 17.65 -12.13 -31.16
C PRO A 67 17.78 -13.63 -31.42
N HIS A 68 16.84 -14.46 -30.92
CA HIS A 68 16.85 -15.93 -31.09
C HIS A 68 15.96 -16.44 -32.21
N GLY A 69 15.42 -15.56 -33.09
CA GLY A 69 14.82 -15.95 -34.34
C GLY A 69 13.45 -16.65 -34.28
N TYR A 70 12.75 -16.58 -33.16
CA TYR A 70 11.34 -17.02 -33.12
C TYR A 70 10.48 -16.03 -33.92
N GLN A 71 10.32 -16.26 -35.20
CA GLN A 71 9.41 -15.50 -36.06
C GLN A 71 7.98 -15.73 -35.57
N ARG A 72 7.42 -14.74 -34.88
CA ARG A 72 5.96 -14.64 -34.81
C ARG A 72 5.47 -14.06 -36.12
N GLU A 73 4.70 -14.88 -36.81
CA GLU A 73 4.08 -14.55 -38.09
C GLU A 73 3.38 -13.18 -38.01
N ASN A 74 3.65 -12.39 -39.04
CA ASN A 74 3.02 -11.12 -39.39
C ASN A 74 3.27 -9.95 -38.41
N GLY A 75 4.23 -9.12 -38.76
CA GLY A 75 4.61 -7.85 -38.15
C GLY A 75 3.51 -6.81 -37.99
N ILE A 76 2.33 -7.18 -37.56
CA ILE A 76 1.26 -6.25 -37.20
C ILE A 76 1.50 -5.83 -35.75
N VAL A 77 2.05 -4.64 -35.59
CA VAL A 77 2.11 -3.96 -34.31
C VAL A 77 0.66 -3.63 -33.91
N LYS A 78 0.04 -4.49 -33.11
CA LYS A 78 -1.26 -4.18 -32.52
C LYS A 78 -1.04 -3.17 -31.40
N GLY A 79 -1.33 -1.91 -31.66
CA GLY A 79 -1.51 -0.91 -30.62
C GLY A 79 -2.77 -1.22 -29.79
N TYR A 80 -2.83 -0.67 -28.59
CA TYR A 80 -4.03 -0.67 -27.76
C TYR A 80 -4.22 0.70 -27.15
N THR A 81 -5.47 1.08 -26.87
CA THR A 81 -5.77 2.29 -26.12
C THR A 81 -5.66 1.94 -24.63
N GLN A 82 -4.75 2.62 -23.95
CA GLN A 82 -4.63 2.54 -22.52
C GLN A 82 -5.73 3.44 -21.92
N THR A 83 -6.64 2.86 -21.16
CA THR A 83 -7.74 3.58 -20.53
C THR A 83 -7.44 4.02 -19.09
N VAL A 84 -6.43 3.41 -18.47
CA VAL A 84 -6.03 3.69 -17.09
C VAL A 84 -4.51 3.71 -16.97
N THR A 85 -3.99 4.64 -16.19
CA THR A 85 -2.56 4.76 -15.84
C THR A 85 -2.39 4.99 -14.34
N GLY A 86 -1.15 5.09 -13.85
CA GLY A 86 -0.89 5.40 -12.44
C GLY A 86 -1.08 4.21 -11.50
N TYR A 87 -0.99 2.97 -11.98
CA TYR A 87 -0.99 1.81 -11.08
C TYR A 87 0.16 1.89 -10.09
N PRO A 88 -0.08 1.61 -8.80
CA PRO A 88 0.96 1.69 -7.79
C PRO A 88 2.08 0.67 -8.05
N SER A 89 3.32 1.08 -7.78
CA SER A 89 4.47 0.17 -7.76
C SER A 89 4.51 -0.60 -6.43
N SER A 90 5.23 -1.72 -6.38
CA SER A 90 5.39 -2.51 -5.16
C SER A 90 6.25 -1.82 -4.09
N VAL A 91 6.85 -0.68 -4.39
CA VAL A 91 7.62 0.13 -3.44
C VAL A 91 6.80 1.36 -3.08
N LEU A 92 6.50 1.52 -1.78
CA LEU A 92 5.71 2.59 -1.22
C LEU A 92 6.62 3.56 -0.46
N HIS A 93 6.46 4.85 -0.71
CA HIS A 93 7.27 5.90 -0.09
C HIS A 93 6.42 6.71 0.89
N TYR A 94 6.54 6.39 2.18
CA TYR A 94 5.88 7.12 3.27
C TYR A 94 6.88 7.51 4.34
N GLY A 95 6.76 8.72 4.86
CA GLY A 95 7.58 9.19 5.96
C GLY A 95 7.38 8.38 7.23
N SER A 96 8.45 8.16 7.99
CA SER A 96 8.33 7.62 9.34
C SER A 96 7.72 8.67 10.28
N VAL A 97 6.93 8.22 11.24
CA VAL A 97 6.35 9.10 12.26
C VAL A 97 7.46 9.71 13.12
N HIS A 98 7.41 11.03 13.32
CA HIS A 98 8.37 11.72 14.18
C HIS A 98 7.89 11.70 15.62
N ASN A 99 8.77 11.30 16.58
CA ASN A 99 8.46 11.19 18.00
C ASN A 99 7.14 10.46 18.30
N PRO A 100 6.99 9.22 17.80
CA PRO A 100 5.73 8.49 17.96
C PRO A 100 5.50 8.12 19.43
N PRO A 101 4.25 8.16 19.91
CA PRO A 101 3.91 7.70 21.26
C PRO A 101 4.09 6.18 21.44
N HIS A 102 4.15 5.44 20.35
CA HIS A 102 4.49 4.01 20.33
C HIS A 102 5.74 3.77 19.45
N PRO A 103 6.76 3.02 19.91
CA PRO A 103 8.05 2.89 19.22
C PRO A 103 7.95 2.36 17.78
N THR A 104 6.94 1.55 17.49
CA THR A 104 6.72 0.91 16.18
C THR A 104 5.55 1.49 15.41
N GLN A 105 5.09 2.69 15.78
CA GLN A 105 3.95 3.34 15.11
C GLN A 105 4.21 3.52 13.62
N LYS A 106 3.21 3.16 12.81
CA LYS A 106 3.23 3.33 11.35
C LYS A 106 2.59 4.67 10.95
N PRO A 107 2.94 5.23 9.79
CA PRO A 107 2.21 6.38 9.23
C PRO A 107 0.75 6.02 8.96
N VAL A 108 -0.17 6.92 9.26
CA VAL A 108 -1.61 6.71 9.03
C VAL A 108 -1.87 6.55 7.53
N GLU A 109 -1.26 7.38 6.71
CA GLU A 109 -1.41 7.39 5.24
C GLU A 109 -1.00 6.05 4.60
N LEU A 110 0.04 5.40 5.13
CA LEU A 110 0.44 4.06 4.68
C LEU A 110 -0.65 3.03 4.96
N ILE A 111 -1.23 3.07 6.17
CA ILE A 111 -2.28 2.13 6.56
C ILE A 111 -3.58 2.41 5.80
N GLU A 112 -3.92 3.69 5.57
CA GLU A 112 -5.06 4.06 4.72
C GLU A 112 -4.92 3.53 3.30
N PHE A 113 -3.72 3.66 2.70
CA PHE A 113 -3.44 3.10 1.38
C PHE A 113 -3.70 1.58 1.35
N LEU A 114 -3.22 0.85 2.36
CA LEU A 114 -3.39 -0.59 2.45
C LEU A 114 -4.87 -0.97 2.67
N ILE A 115 -5.57 -0.28 3.55
CA ILE A 115 -6.99 -0.51 3.82
C ILE A 115 -7.81 -0.30 2.53
N LYS A 116 -7.65 0.84 1.86
CA LYS A 116 -8.34 1.13 0.59
C LYS A 116 -8.01 0.11 -0.51
N THR A 117 -6.78 -0.41 -0.51
CA THR A 117 -6.34 -1.39 -1.53
C THR A 117 -7.01 -2.75 -1.34
N TYR A 118 -7.28 -3.17 -0.11
CA TYR A 118 -7.72 -4.54 0.19
C TYR A 118 -9.11 -4.67 0.76
N THR A 119 -9.80 -3.55 0.98
CA THR A 119 -11.17 -3.54 1.52
C THR A 119 -12.04 -2.55 0.75
N ASP A 120 -13.35 -2.81 0.79
CA ASP A 120 -14.37 -1.85 0.38
C ASP A 120 -14.87 -1.04 1.60
N GLU A 121 -15.60 0.07 1.34
CA GLU A 121 -16.24 0.84 2.42
C GLU A 121 -17.20 -0.05 3.23
N ASP A 122 -17.39 0.29 4.49
CA ASP A 122 -18.19 -0.44 5.47
C ASP A 122 -17.68 -1.84 5.87
N GLU A 123 -16.61 -2.35 5.26
CA GLU A 123 -15.96 -3.59 5.72
C GLU A 123 -15.25 -3.42 7.06
N VAL A 124 -14.97 -4.55 7.72
CA VAL A 124 -14.36 -4.59 9.05
C VAL A 124 -12.84 -4.81 8.92
N VAL A 125 -12.07 -3.93 9.53
CA VAL A 125 -10.63 -4.06 9.69
C VAL A 125 -10.32 -4.51 11.11
N LEU A 126 -9.57 -5.60 11.24
CA LEU A 126 -9.10 -6.13 12.53
C LEU A 126 -7.60 -5.88 12.70
N ASP A 127 -7.22 -5.31 13.84
CA ASP A 127 -5.83 -5.25 14.30
C ASP A 127 -5.73 -5.85 15.70
N PHE A 128 -5.17 -7.05 15.81
CA PHE A 128 -5.06 -7.77 17.08
C PHE A 128 -3.84 -7.37 17.93
N THR A 129 -3.06 -6.38 17.47
CA THR A 129 -1.91 -5.79 18.18
C THR A 129 -1.83 -4.30 17.88
N MET A 130 -2.96 -3.59 18.11
CA MET A 130 -3.16 -2.25 17.59
C MET A 130 -2.19 -1.17 18.12
N GLY A 131 -1.48 -1.43 19.21
CA GLY A 131 -0.53 -0.50 19.81
C GLY A 131 -1.16 0.86 20.07
N SER A 132 -0.63 1.92 19.42
CA SER A 132 -1.18 3.28 19.50
C SER A 132 -2.42 3.54 18.62
N GLY A 133 -3.01 2.53 17.99
CA GLY A 133 -4.28 2.62 17.27
C GLY A 133 -4.22 3.23 15.87
N THR A 134 -3.06 3.22 15.22
CA THR A 134 -2.93 3.78 13.85
C THR A 134 -3.89 3.16 12.85
N THR A 135 -4.06 1.84 12.92
CA THR A 135 -5.01 1.10 12.05
C THR A 135 -6.45 1.55 12.30
N GLY A 136 -6.83 1.81 13.55
CA GLY A 136 -8.16 2.30 13.89
C GLY A 136 -8.42 3.72 13.37
N VAL A 137 -7.44 4.61 13.47
CA VAL A 137 -7.50 5.95 12.87
C VAL A 137 -7.67 5.85 11.35
N ALA A 138 -6.85 5.05 10.69
CA ALA A 138 -6.91 4.85 9.24
C ALA A 138 -8.24 4.21 8.78
N ALA A 139 -8.77 3.24 9.52
CA ALA A 139 -10.06 2.64 9.25
C ALA A 139 -11.19 3.67 9.33
N LYS A 140 -11.21 4.49 10.40
CA LYS A 140 -12.17 5.59 10.56
C LYS A 140 -12.10 6.59 9.39
N ASN A 141 -10.90 7.02 9.02
CA ASN A 141 -10.68 7.98 7.93
C ASN A 141 -11.14 7.45 6.57
N THR A 142 -11.15 6.15 6.40
CA THR A 142 -11.50 5.47 5.15
C THR A 142 -12.91 4.85 5.16
N SER A 143 -13.75 5.17 6.14
CA SER A 143 -15.12 4.67 6.29
C SER A 143 -15.18 3.14 6.45
N ARG A 144 -14.24 2.56 7.19
CA ARG A 144 -14.27 1.14 7.57
C ARG A 144 -14.59 0.99 9.04
N SER A 145 -15.28 -0.10 9.40
CA SER A 145 -15.44 -0.51 10.79
C SER A 145 -14.12 -1.05 11.33
N PHE A 146 -13.86 -0.88 12.63
CA PHE A 146 -12.60 -1.29 13.24
C PHE A 146 -12.80 -2.14 14.49
N ILE A 147 -12.02 -3.21 14.59
CA ILE A 147 -11.86 -4.01 15.80
C ILE A 147 -10.39 -4.01 16.17
N GLY A 148 -10.06 -3.44 17.34
CA GLY A 148 -8.68 -3.39 17.86
C GLY A 148 -8.53 -4.19 19.13
N ILE A 149 -7.39 -4.88 19.26
CA ILE A 149 -6.99 -5.60 20.49
C ILE A 149 -5.62 -5.10 20.89
N GLU A 150 -5.47 -4.75 22.16
CA GLU A 150 -4.19 -4.35 22.76
C GLU A 150 -4.11 -4.89 24.20
N LEU A 151 -3.00 -5.48 24.56
CA LEU A 151 -2.77 -6.07 25.87
C LEU A 151 -2.35 -5.01 26.91
N ASP A 152 -1.51 -4.04 26.48
CA ASP A 152 -1.06 -2.97 27.36
C ASP A 152 -2.16 -1.91 27.53
N LYS A 153 -2.61 -1.74 28.77
CA LYS A 153 -3.69 -0.79 29.06
C LYS A 153 -3.34 0.65 28.68
N THR A 154 -2.09 1.04 28.81
CA THR A 154 -1.65 2.42 28.50
C THR A 154 -1.78 2.67 26.99
N TYR A 155 -1.35 1.71 26.16
CA TYR A 155 -1.51 1.80 24.72
C TYR A 155 -2.96 1.65 24.28
N PHE A 156 -3.75 0.81 24.96
CA PHE A 156 -5.18 0.70 24.70
C PHE A 156 -5.91 2.02 24.92
N ASP A 157 -5.68 2.69 26.06
CA ASP A 157 -6.29 3.97 26.39
C ASP A 157 -5.85 5.07 25.41
N LEU A 158 -4.55 5.09 25.04
CA LEU A 158 -4.00 5.97 24.01
C LEU A 158 -4.68 5.75 22.64
N ALA A 159 -4.76 4.50 22.20
CA ALA A 159 -5.38 4.14 20.93
C ALA A 159 -6.85 4.58 20.89
N THR A 160 -7.59 4.30 21.95
CA THR A 160 -9.01 4.69 22.07
C THR A 160 -9.18 6.21 21.94
N SER A 161 -8.35 6.99 22.65
CA SER A 161 -8.37 8.45 22.56
C SER A 161 -8.05 8.93 21.15
N ARG A 162 -6.99 8.40 20.51
CA ARG A 162 -6.59 8.79 19.16
C ARG A 162 -7.68 8.49 18.12
N ILE A 163 -8.26 7.30 18.14
CA ILE A 163 -9.32 6.91 17.21
C ILE A 163 -10.55 7.81 17.35
N GLN A 164 -10.86 8.28 18.56
CA GLN A 164 -11.97 9.20 18.80
C GLN A 164 -11.69 10.62 18.29
N THR A 165 -10.48 11.13 18.49
CA THR A 165 -10.14 12.55 18.34
C THR A 165 -9.43 12.88 17.03
N GLU A 166 -8.60 11.98 16.49
CA GLU A 166 -7.85 12.28 15.26
C GLU A 166 -8.78 12.22 14.03
N GLN A 167 -8.81 13.33 13.30
CA GLN A 167 -9.21 13.41 11.90
C GLN A 167 -7.97 13.82 11.14
N THR A 168 -7.54 13.06 10.14
CA THR A 168 -6.49 13.50 9.24
C THR A 168 -7.00 14.62 8.35
N ASP A 169 -6.27 15.74 8.34
CA ASP A 169 -6.46 16.79 7.32
C ASP A 169 -6.06 16.23 5.96
N HIS A 170 -7.04 15.78 5.18
CA HIS A 170 -6.82 15.26 3.83
C HIS A 170 -6.27 16.31 2.83
N ASN A 171 -6.21 17.59 3.23
CA ASN A 171 -5.74 18.70 2.37
C ASN A 171 -4.22 18.78 2.17
N LYS A 172 -3.42 17.84 2.69
CA LYS A 172 -1.95 17.86 2.55
C LYS A 172 -1.35 16.88 1.54
N VAL A 173 -2.15 16.11 0.82
CA VAL A 173 -1.65 14.97 0.01
C VAL A 173 -1.51 15.25 -1.48
N ASP A 174 -1.96 16.41 -1.98
CA ASP A 174 -2.02 16.67 -3.44
C ASP A 174 -0.68 16.98 -4.14
N ASN A 175 0.46 16.95 -3.42
CA ASN A 175 1.75 17.34 -4.01
C ASN A 175 2.87 16.27 -3.95
N LEU A 176 2.56 14.98 -3.77
CA LEU A 176 3.58 13.93 -3.63
C LEU A 176 3.82 13.10 -4.91
N PHE A 177 3.18 13.43 -6.02
CA PHE A 177 3.29 12.67 -7.29
C PHE A 177 3.82 13.49 -8.48
N ASP A 178 4.52 14.60 -8.26
CA ASP A 178 5.28 15.30 -9.30
C ASP A 178 6.70 14.69 -9.41
N PHE A 179 6.84 13.66 -10.28
CA PHE A 179 8.07 13.16 -10.84
C PHE A 179 7.92 12.88 -12.34
#